data_09e4ce81d6ede747f77cd052d8c61778
#
_entry.id   09e4ce81d6ede747f77cd052d8c61778
#
_cell.length_a   1.000
_cell.length_b   1.000
_cell.length_c   1.000
_cell.angle_alpha   90.00
_cell.angle_beta   90.00
_cell.angle_gamma   90.00
#
_symmetry.space_group_name_H-M   'P 1'
#
loop_
_entity.id
_entity.type
_entity.pdbx_description
1 polymer ?
#
loop_
_entity_poly.entity_id
_entity_poly.type
_entity_poly.pdbx_seq_one_letter_code
_entity_poly.pdbx_strand_id
1 'polypeptide(L)'
;SLDGTVGATVVWHDAFRSDSLQGMIQVAAMEYALPTYSLNLHAADTLLIPFRQGSLILSDIPLYAAGKQPLYVNGTVRLLSEVPSLRVKIDARGVSLLQRKAAGALLYGRALLNGSVVLEGAFDALRLSGSLALRDGSSVYYLYKDAQLTANRNLDEVVTFVDFAAPKGKATPPRQRYQVEGFSMNLNIDIVPTAQLQVLLGTSGENTGTLQGGGNLNVQYIPGTGLRLSGKYTIASGELAMNIPLLHV
;
A
#
# COMPACT_ATOMS: atom_id res chain seq x y z
N SER A 1 -6.72 11.08 0.71
CA SER A 1 -7.08 12.30 -0.03
C SER A 1 -6.07 12.59 -1.13
N LEU A 2 -6.51 13.21 -2.18
CA LEU A 2 -5.68 13.79 -3.24
C LEU A 2 -6.03 15.28 -3.28
N ASP A 3 -5.04 16.14 -3.22
CA ASP A 3 -5.17 17.60 -3.28
C ASP A 3 -4.21 18.19 -4.31
N GLY A 4 -4.51 19.37 -4.84
CA GLY A 4 -3.69 20.06 -5.82
C GLY A 4 -4.51 20.87 -6.82
N THR A 5 -3.80 21.65 -7.62
CA THR A 5 -4.40 22.45 -8.71
C THR A 5 -3.96 21.90 -10.06
N VAL A 6 -4.92 21.67 -10.95
CA VAL A 6 -4.65 21.18 -12.30
C VAL A 6 -5.01 22.25 -13.34
N GLY A 7 -4.03 22.60 -14.16
CA GLY A 7 -4.22 23.42 -15.36
C GLY A 7 -3.93 22.59 -16.61
N ALA A 8 -4.63 22.84 -17.70
CA ALA A 8 -4.38 22.18 -18.97
C ALA A 8 -4.38 23.18 -20.13
N THR A 9 -3.38 23.06 -20.99
CA THR A 9 -3.35 23.72 -22.29
C THR A 9 -3.36 22.64 -23.35
N VAL A 10 -4.39 22.62 -24.19
CA VAL A 10 -4.59 21.58 -25.20
C VAL A 10 -4.79 22.25 -26.55
N VAL A 11 -4.04 21.79 -27.54
CA VAL A 11 -4.17 22.23 -28.95
C VAL A 11 -4.67 21.05 -29.78
N TRP A 12 -5.70 21.31 -30.54
CA TRP A 12 -6.31 20.33 -31.44
C TRP A 12 -6.05 20.73 -32.89
N HIS A 13 -5.23 19.96 -33.57
CA HIS A 13 -4.83 20.27 -34.96
C HIS A 13 -5.81 19.73 -36.01
N ASP A 14 -6.54 18.66 -35.69
CA ASP A 14 -7.53 18.06 -36.60
C ASP A 14 -8.73 17.56 -35.79
N ALA A 15 -9.88 18.20 -35.99
CA ALA A 15 -11.10 17.94 -35.23
C ALA A 15 -11.69 16.53 -35.42
N PHE A 16 -11.20 15.77 -36.39
CA PHE A 16 -11.73 14.43 -36.68
C PHE A 16 -10.80 13.30 -36.22
N ARG A 17 -9.64 13.62 -35.64
CA ARG A 17 -8.65 12.62 -35.21
C ARG A 17 -8.21 12.87 -33.77
N SER A 18 -8.50 11.92 -32.88
CA SER A 18 -8.09 11.99 -31.48
C SER A 18 -6.57 11.93 -31.29
N ASP A 19 -5.85 11.36 -32.26
CA ASP A 19 -4.38 11.29 -32.30
C ASP A 19 -3.70 12.64 -32.60
N SER A 20 -4.45 13.62 -33.11
CA SER A 20 -3.97 14.99 -33.35
C SER A 20 -3.99 15.89 -32.10
N LEU A 21 -4.54 15.41 -31.00
CA LEU A 21 -4.64 16.16 -29.75
C LEU A 21 -3.29 16.18 -29.02
N GLN A 22 -2.76 17.37 -28.82
CA GLN A 22 -1.49 17.59 -28.11
C GLN A 22 -1.64 18.70 -27.06
N GLY A 23 -0.86 18.63 -26.01
CA GLY A 23 -0.92 19.65 -24.98
C GLY A 23 0.04 19.42 -23.83
N MET A 24 -0.14 20.22 -22.81
CA MET A 24 0.59 20.16 -21.55
C MET A 24 -0.40 20.22 -20.40
N ILE A 25 -0.30 19.29 -19.48
CA ILE A 25 -1.02 19.33 -18.21
C ILE A 25 -0.04 19.83 -17.14
N GLN A 26 -0.46 20.84 -16.41
CA GLN A 26 0.26 21.39 -15.27
C GLN A 26 -0.44 20.93 -13.99
N VAL A 27 0.31 20.33 -13.08
CA VAL A 27 -0.20 19.93 -11.76
C VAL A 27 0.64 20.65 -10.71
N ALA A 28 0.03 21.61 -10.02
CA ALA A 28 0.68 22.38 -8.98
C ALA A 28 0.20 21.94 -7.60
N ALA A 29 1.09 22.02 -6.61
CA ALA A 29 0.82 21.70 -5.20
C ALA A 29 0.19 20.30 -5.03
N MET A 30 0.65 19.33 -5.81
CA MET A 30 0.16 17.96 -5.73
C MET A 30 0.51 17.34 -4.39
N GLU A 31 -0.49 16.88 -3.66
CA GLU A 31 -0.36 16.13 -2.42
C GLU A 31 -1.31 14.93 -2.43
N TYR A 32 -0.79 13.75 -2.13
CA TYR A 32 -1.57 12.52 -1.99
C TYR A 32 -1.32 11.91 -0.63
N ALA A 33 -2.34 11.87 0.22
CA ALA A 33 -2.25 11.38 1.58
C ALA A 33 -3.10 10.12 1.81
N LEU A 34 -2.47 9.11 2.42
CA LEU A 34 -3.10 7.92 2.99
C LEU A 34 -2.82 7.86 4.51
N PRO A 35 -3.63 8.55 5.33
CA PRO A 35 -3.37 8.69 6.76
C PRO A 35 -3.30 7.36 7.51
N THR A 36 -4.10 6.38 7.11
CA THR A 36 -4.10 5.02 7.70
C THR A 36 -2.73 4.34 7.64
N TYR A 37 -1.93 4.67 6.62
CA TYR A 37 -0.59 4.11 6.42
C TYR A 37 0.52 5.14 6.66
N SER A 38 0.17 6.30 7.22
CA SER A 38 1.12 7.42 7.42
C SER A 38 1.96 7.72 6.16
N LEU A 39 1.33 7.59 5.00
CA LEU A 39 1.92 7.87 3.70
C LEU A 39 1.41 9.21 3.19
N ASN A 40 2.34 10.10 2.87
CA ASN A 40 2.07 11.34 2.17
C ASN A 40 3.08 11.47 1.02
N LEU A 41 2.58 11.65 -0.19
CA LEU A 41 3.39 11.89 -1.39
C LEU A 41 3.07 13.30 -1.91
N HIS A 42 4.11 14.08 -2.20
CA HIS A 42 3.94 15.42 -2.75
C HIS A 42 4.95 15.71 -3.85
N ALA A 43 4.61 16.60 -4.75
CA ALA A 43 5.52 17.19 -5.69
C ALA A 43 6.12 18.47 -5.11
N ALA A 44 7.43 18.66 -5.22
CA ALA A 44 8.09 19.88 -4.75
C ALA A 44 7.77 21.10 -5.65
N ASP A 45 7.64 20.82 -6.95
CA ASP A 45 7.42 21.84 -7.99
C ASP A 45 6.16 21.52 -8.80
N THR A 46 5.76 22.47 -9.65
CA THR A 46 4.71 22.23 -10.63
C THR A 46 5.17 21.18 -11.63
N LEU A 47 4.41 20.11 -11.73
CA LEU A 47 4.65 19.04 -12.70
C LEU A 47 4.11 19.45 -14.06
N LEU A 48 4.96 19.30 -15.08
CA LEU A 48 4.60 19.53 -16.49
C LEU A 48 4.52 18.17 -17.18
N ILE A 49 3.30 17.74 -17.48
CA ILE A 49 3.03 16.41 -18.05
C ILE A 49 2.57 16.59 -19.49
N PRO A 50 3.40 16.21 -20.49
CA PRO A 50 3.01 16.24 -21.88
C PRO A 50 1.81 15.32 -22.15
N PHE A 51 0.85 15.84 -22.90
CA PHE A 51 -0.28 15.09 -23.45
C PHE A 51 -0.09 14.96 -24.95
N ARG A 52 0.01 13.75 -25.44
CA ARG A 52 0.22 13.47 -26.88
C ARG A 52 -0.57 12.22 -27.27
N GLN A 53 -1.25 12.30 -28.42
CA GLN A 53 -1.97 11.16 -29.00
C GLN A 53 -2.88 10.46 -27.98
N GLY A 54 -3.64 11.26 -27.22
CA GLY A 54 -4.57 10.73 -26.21
C GLY A 54 -3.92 10.16 -24.95
N SER A 55 -2.61 10.39 -24.74
CA SER A 55 -1.84 9.83 -23.65
C SER A 55 -1.07 10.88 -22.85
N LEU A 56 -1.01 10.73 -21.53
CA LEU A 56 -0.09 11.44 -20.66
C LEU A 56 1.26 10.73 -20.65
N ILE A 57 2.34 11.47 -20.83
CA ILE A 57 3.71 10.95 -20.81
C ILE A 57 4.37 11.38 -19.52
N LEU A 58 4.65 10.41 -18.65
CA LEU A 58 5.33 10.63 -17.37
C LEU A 58 6.82 10.36 -17.56
N SER A 59 7.66 11.38 -17.36
CA SER A 59 9.10 11.28 -17.54
C SER A 59 9.80 11.82 -16.31
N ASP A 60 10.40 10.91 -15.53
CA ASP A 60 11.18 11.21 -14.31
C ASP A 60 10.47 12.16 -13.34
N ILE A 61 9.16 11.93 -13.14
CA ILE A 61 8.37 12.75 -12.21
C ILE A 61 8.83 12.48 -10.79
N PRO A 62 9.41 13.47 -10.08
CA PRO A 62 9.86 13.28 -8.71
C PRO A 62 8.70 13.47 -7.74
N LEU A 63 8.41 12.45 -6.93
CA LEU A 63 7.46 12.52 -5.81
C LEU A 63 8.20 12.28 -4.50
N TYR A 64 8.01 13.16 -3.55
CA TYR A 64 8.63 13.12 -2.23
C TYR A 64 7.67 12.51 -1.21
N ALA A 65 8.22 11.70 -0.31
CA ALA A 65 7.50 11.17 0.85
C ALA A 65 8.04 11.79 2.16
N ALA A 66 8.39 10.99 3.15
CA ALA A 66 8.88 11.47 4.45
C ALA A 66 10.34 11.97 4.43
N GLY A 67 11.09 11.67 3.38
CA GLY A 67 12.51 11.98 3.27
C GLY A 67 12.84 12.97 2.15
N LYS A 68 14.14 13.22 1.98
CA LYS A 68 14.66 14.11 0.94
C LYS A 68 14.84 13.41 -0.43
N GLN A 69 14.84 12.09 -0.45
CA GLN A 69 15.00 11.30 -1.68
C GLN A 69 13.63 11.08 -2.31
N PRO A 70 13.44 11.43 -3.59
CA PRO A 70 12.18 11.22 -4.27
C PRO A 70 12.02 9.78 -4.78
N LEU A 71 10.76 9.41 -4.98
CA LEU A 71 10.35 8.37 -5.91
C LEU A 71 10.37 8.96 -7.32
N TYR A 72 10.84 8.23 -8.31
CA TYR A 72 10.74 8.62 -9.70
C TYR A 72 9.64 7.84 -10.40
N VAL A 73 8.72 8.58 -11.03
CA VAL A 73 7.59 7.99 -11.74
C VAL A 73 7.77 8.18 -13.25
N ASN A 74 7.77 7.07 -13.97
CA ASN A 74 7.92 7.02 -15.41
C ASN A 74 6.81 6.19 -16.05
N GLY A 75 6.34 6.57 -17.23
CA GLY A 75 5.36 5.75 -17.94
C GLY A 75 4.39 6.52 -18.79
N THR A 76 3.29 5.85 -19.09
CA THR A 76 2.25 6.39 -19.98
C THR A 76 0.87 6.05 -19.40
N VAL A 77 -0.02 7.05 -19.45
CA VAL A 77 -1.44 6.88 -19.13
C VAL A 77 -2.25 7.18 -20.39
N ARG A 78 -2.83 6.16 -21.00
CA ARG A 78 -3.66 6.26 -22.20
C ARG A 78 -5.10 6.57 -21.80
N LEU A 79 -5.55 7.79 -22.09
CA LEU A 79 -6.89 8.24 -21.73
C LEU A 79 -7.88 8.12 -22.91
N LEU A 80 -7.40 8.43 -24.11
CA LEU A 80 -8.22 8.42 -25.32
C LEU A 80 -7.87 7.18 -26.18
N SER A 81 -8.25 6.01 -25.70
CA SER A 81 -8.16 4.72 -26.39
C SER A 81 -9.44 3.95 -26.18
N GLU A 82 -9.70 2.93 -27.00
CA GLU A 82 -10.88 2.05 -26.83
C GLU A 82 -10.94 1.46 -25.43
N VAL A 83 -9.77 1.12 -24.86
CA VAL A 83 -9.64 0.68 -23.48
C VAL A 83 -8.62 1.59 -22.79
N PRO A 84 -9.08 2.56 -21.97
CA PRO A 84 -8.20 3.40 -21.17
C PRO A 84 -7.32 2.55 -20.24
N SER A 85 -6.02 2.82 -20.25
CA SER A 85 -5.04 1.97 -19.58
C SER A 85 -3.83 2.78 -19.15
N LEU A 86 -3.03 2.19 -18.27
CA LEU A 86 -1.76 2.79 -17.87
C LEU A 86 -0.65 1.75 -17.82
N ARG A 87 0.58 2.21 -17.95
CA ARG A 87 1.80 1.51 -17.59
C ARG A 87 2.75 2.50 -16.95
N VAL A 88 2.88 2.42 -15.64
CA VAL A 88 3.64 3.36 -14.81
C VAL A 88 4.64 2.57 -13.98
N LYS A 89 5.90 2.94 -14.11
CA LYS A 89 7.01 2.41 -13.32
C LYS A 89 7.35 3.42 -12.23
N ILE A 90 7.54 2.94 -11.01
CA ILE A 90 7.95 3.74 -9.86
C ILE A 90 9.26 3.17 -9.34
N ASP A 91 10.30 4.00 -9.34
CA ASP A 91 11.64 3.66 -8.85
C ASP A 91 11.91 4.36 -7.52
N ALA A 92 12.39 3.60 -6.54
CA ALA A 92 12.81 4.08 -5.23
C ALA A 92 14.31 3.82 -5.00
N ARG A 93 15.05 4.84 -4.54
CA ARG A 93 16.47 4.72 -4.17
C ARG A 93 16.73 5.42 -2.84
N GLY A 94 16.74 4.66 -1.75
CA GLY A 94 16.90 5.21 -0.40
C GLY A 94 15.73 6.09 0.06
N VAL A 95 14.54 5.83 -0.46
CA VAL A 95 13.36 6.63 -0.16
C VAL A 95 12.81 6.26 1.21
N SER A 96 12.56 7.24 2.07
CA SER A 96 11.81 7.06 3.31
C SER A 96 10.32 7.22 3.03
N LEU A 97 9.58 6.11 3.03
CA LEU A 97 8.20 6.10 2.58
C LEU A 97 7.22 6.48 3.69
N LEU A 98 7.41 5.95 4.90
CA LEU A 98 6.48 6.17 6.01
C LEU A 98 6.85 7.41 6.81
N GLN A 99 5.85 8.04 7.38
CA GLN A 99 5.97 9.20 8.25
C GLN A 99 5.76 8.82 9.72
N ARG A 100 5.90 9.81 10.61
CA ARG A 100 5.55 9.68 12.02
C ARG A 100 4.07 9.33 12.17
N LYS A 101 3.72 8.70 13.29
CA LYS A 101 2.35 8.30 13.59
C LYS A 101 1.36 9.45 13.43
N ALA A 102 0.45 9.32 12.48
CA ALA A 102 -0.73 10.16 12.35
C ALA A 102 -1.87 9.63 13.24
N ALA A 103 -2.85 10.47 13.53
CA ALA A 103 -4.04 10.03 14.26
C ALA A 103 -4.75 8.90 13.50
N GLY A 104 -4.96 7.77 14.17
CA GLY A 104 -5.61 6.60 13.59
C GLY A 104 -4.75 5.75 12.65
N ALA A 105 -3.46 6.06 12.50
CA ALA A 105 -2.56 5.29 11.65
C ALA A 105 -2.39 3.85 12.15
N LEU A 106 -2.50 2.90 11.22
CA LEU A 106 -2.23 1.48 11.47
C LEU A 106 -0.77 1.12 11.19
N LEU A 107 -0.14 1.81 10.24
CA LEU A 107 1.24 1.60 9.85
C LEU A 107 1.96 2.95 9.87
N TYR A 108 3.10 3.03 10.54
CA TYR A 108 3.90 4.24 10.64
C TYR A 108 5.36 3.92 10.95
N GLY A 109 6.21 4.94 10.99
CA GLY A 109 7.62 4.78 11.34
C GLY A 109 8.54 5.24 10.23
N ARG A 110 9.60 4.47 9.97
CA ARG A 110 10.58 4.75 8.93
C ARG A 110 10.82 3.50 8.11
N ALA A 111 10.38 3.51 6.88
CA ALA A 111 10.66 2.46 5.90
C ALA A 111 11.59 3.03 4.83
N LEU A 112 12.87 2.67 4.89
CA LEU A 112 13.86 3.03 3.87
C LEU A 112 13.82 1.98 2.77
N LEU A 113 13.42 2.39 1.58
CA LEU A 113 13.14 1.50 0.46
C LEU A 113 14.09 1.74 -0.72
N ASN A 114 14.52 0.64 -1.30
CA ASN A 114 15.03 0.57 -2.67
C ASN A 114 14.14 -0.36 -3.47
N GLY A 115 14.05 -0.15 -4.77
CA GLY A 115 13.37 -1.07 -5.66
C GLY A 115 12.60 -0.40 -6.76
N SER A 116 11.85 -1.21 -7.47
CA SER A 116 11.04 -0.78 -8.60
C SER A 116 9.75 -1.56 -8.63
N VAL A 117 8.66 -0.85 -8.86
CA VAL A 117 7.35 -1.44 -9.07
C VAL A 117 6.73 -0.91 -10.35
N VAL A 118 5.92 -1.73 -10.99
CA VAL A 118 5.18 -1.38 -12.20
C VAL A 118 3.70 -1.57 -11.91
N LEU A 119 2.93 -0.51 -12.15
CA LEU A 119 1.48 -0.53 -12.19
C LEU A 119 1.04 -0.48 -13.65
N GLU A 120 0.33 -1.50 -14.11
CA GLU A 120 -0.09 -1.59 -15.50
C GLU A 120 -1.47 -2.25 -15.65
N GLY A 121 -2.11 -1.98 -16.77
CA GLY A 121 -3.39 -2.57 -17.14
C GLY A 121 -4.45 -1.53 -17.49
N ALA A 122 -5.64 -2.01 -17.82
CA ALA A 122 -6.84 -1.20 -17.94
C ALA A 122 -7.26 -0.67 -16.56
N PHE A 123 -7.96 0.48 -16.50
CA PHE A 123 -8.32 1.08 -15.21
C PHE A 123 -9.24 0.20 -14.35
N ASP A 124 -9.95 -0.71 -14.95
CA ASP A 124 -10.80 -1.73 -14.31
C ASP A 124 -10.06 -3.03 -13.99
N ALA A 125 -8.81 -3.21 -14.48
CA ALA A 125 -8.02 -4.42 -14.31
C ALA A 125 -6.52 -4.10 -14.13
N LEU A 126 -6.21 -3.36 -13.07
CA LEU A 126 -4.84 -2.93 -12.76
C LEU A 126 -4.03 -4.04 -12.09
N ARG A 127 -2.77 -4.14 -12.47
CA ARG A 127 -1.79 -5.04 -11.87
C ARG A 127 -0.58 -4.26 -11.35
N LEU A 128 -0.28 -4.42 -10.07
CA LEU A 128 0.94 -3.93 -9.45
C LEU A 128 1.93 -5.07 -9.29
N SER A 129 3.13 -4.93 -9.83
CA SER A 129 4.19 -5.95 -9.70
C SER A 129 5.55 -5.31 -9.51
N GLY A 130 6.48 -6.04 -8.89
CA GLY A 130 7.85 -5.56 -8.73
C GLY A 130 8.57 -6.12 -7.52
N SER A 131 9.70 -5.47 -7.20
CA SER A 131 10.54 -5.86 -6.06
C SER A 131 10.93 -4.63 -5.26
N LEU A 132 10.83 -4.75 -3.95
CA LEU A 132 11.21 -3.73 -2.99
C LEU A 132 12.20 -4.32 -1.99
N ALA A 133 13.19 -3.55 -1.59
CA ALA A 133 14.12 -3.92 -0.53
C ALA A 133 13.98 -2.92 0.63
N LEU A 134 13.63 -3.42 1.80
CA LEU A 134 13.64 -2.67 3.05
C LEU A 134 15.09 -2.64 3.56
N ARG A 135 15.63 -1.43 3.69
CA ARG A 135 17.04 -1.17 3.98
C ARG A 135 17.31 -1.03 5.48
N ASP A 136 18.59 -1.11 5.80
CA ASP A 136 19.10 -0.80 7.14
C ASP A 136 18.63 0.56 7.65
N GLY A 137 18.38 0.66 8.95
CA GLY A 137 17.79 1.83 9.57
C GLY A 137 16.27 1.96 9.41
N SER A 138 15.61 0.93 8.88
CA SER A 138 14.15 0.84 8.86
C SER A 138 13.61 0.39 10.21
N SER A 139 12.59 1.10 10.70
CA SER A 139 11.84 0.77 11.90
C SER A 139 10.35 1.01 11.63
N VAL A 140 9.61 -0.05 11.50
CA VAL A 140 8.21 -0.03 11.09
C VAL A 140 7.33 -0.46 12.25
N TYR A 141 6.30 0.31 12.54
CA TYR A 141 5.32 0.06 13.57
C TYR A 141 3.98 -0.32 12.92
N TYR A 142 3.42 -1.42 13.35
CA TYR A 142 2.12 -1.88 12.91
C TYR A 142 1.18 -1.99 14.11
N LEU A 143 0.08 -1.25 14.08
CA LEU A 143 -0.97 -1.31 15.09
C LEU A 143 -2.00 -2.38 14.68
N TYR A 144 -1.94 -3.52 15.35
CA TYR A 144 -2.91 -4.59 15.17
C TYR A 144 -4.14 -4.33 16.06
N LYS A 145 -5.21 -3.86 15.44
CA LYS A 145 -6.51 -3.59 16.10
C LYS A 145 -7.39 -4.82 16.06
N ASP A 146 -6.95 -5.96 16.54
CA ASP A 146 -7.91 -7.01 16.80
C ASP A 146 -8.56 -6.75 18.16
N ALA A 147 -9.84 -6.43 18.13
CA ALA A 147 -10.60 -6.07 19.32
C ALA A 147 -10.82 -7.24 20.28
N GLN A 148 -10.27 -8.42 20.02
CA GLN A 148 -10.51 -9.61 20.80
C GLN A 148 -9.27 -10.51 20.93
N LEU A 149 -8.22 -10.01 21.58
CA LEU A 149 -7.39 -10.88 22.39
C LEU A 149 -8.11 -11.11 23.76
N THR A 150 -9.38 -11.38 23.73
CA THR A 150 -10.05 -12.00 24.85
C THR A 150 -9.66 -13.47 24.85
N ALA A 151 -9.19 -13.96 26.00
CA ALA A 151 -8.83 -15.35 26.26
C ALA A 151 -9.99 -16.37 26.06
N ASN A 152 -11.01 -15.99 25.35
CA ASN A 152 -12.21 -16.74 24.99
C ASN A 152 -12.45 -16.76 23.47
N ARG A 153 -11.43 -17.01 22.69
CA ARG A 153 -11.67 -17.61 21.39
C ARG A 153 -11.89 -19.09 21.65
N ASN A 154 -13.15 -19.46 21.75
CA ASN A 154 -13.56 -20.84 21.68
C ASN A 154 -12.83 -21.47 20.49
N LEU A 155 -12.21 -22.61 20.72
CA LEU A 155 -11.65 -23.49 19.68
C LEU A 155 -12.69 -23.88 18.61
N ASP A 156 -13.95 -23.50 18.80
CA ASP A 156 -15.09 -23.72 17.92
C ASP A 156 -14.98 -23.05 16.54
N GLU A 157 -14.09 -22.05 16.36
CA GLU A 157 -13.84 -21.47 15.03
C GLU A 157 -12.85 -22.30 14.17
N VAL A 158 -12.14 -23.24 14.78
CA VAL A 158 -11.16 -24.09 14.07
C VAL A 158 -11.77 -25.47 13.77
N VAL A 159 -12.79 -25.88 14.52
CA VAL A 159 -13.49 -27.14 14.33
C VAL A 159 -14.98 -26.86 14.19
N THR A 160 -15.50 -26.98 12.98
CA THR A 160 -16.95 -26.91 12.72
C THR A 160 -17.56 -28.25 13.09
N PHE A 161 -18.08 -28.36 14.30
CA PHE A 161 -18.98 -29.48 14.65
C PHE A 161 -20.31 -29.24 13.95
N VAL A 162 -20.65 -30.08 13.00
CA VAL A 162 -21.96 -30.07 12.35
C VAL A 162 -22.92 -30.83 13.26
N ASP A 163 -23.68 -30.11 14.05
CA ASP A 163 -24.81 -30.68 14.78
C ASP A 163 -26.02 -30.75 13.85
N PHE A 164 -26.38 -31.96 13.46
CA PHE A 164 -27.52 -32.24 12.57
C PHE A 164 -28.89 -32.08 13.27
N ALA A 165 -28.91 -31.75 14.54
CA ALA A 165 -30.13 -31.65 15.33
C ALA A 165 -30.56 -30.24 15.73
N ALA A 166 -29.80 -29.20 15.43
CA ALA A 166 -30.13 -27.84 15.85
C ALA A 166 -31.03 -27.11 14.83
N PRO A 167 -32.11 -26.43 15.29
CA PRO A 167 -32.93 -25.60 14.41
C PRO A 167 -32.15 -24.38 13.91
N LYS A 168 -32.32 -24.04 12.64
CA LYS A 168 -31.64 -22.96 11.91
C LYS A 168 -31.64 -21.64 12.70
N GLY A 169 -30.58 -21.41 13.46
CA GLY A 169 -30.28 -20.13 14.10
C GLY A 169 -29.86 -19.09 13.06
N LYS A 170 -30.19 -17.84 13.32
CA LYS A 170 -29.95 -16.66 12.48
C LYS A 170 -28.53 -16.67 11.93
N ALA A 171 -28.39 -16.71 10.62
CA ALA A 171 -27.12 -16.55 9.93
C ALA A 171 -26.47 -15.22 10.34
N THR A 172 -25.27 -15.29 10.91
CA THR A 172 -24.43 -14.11 11.12
C THR A 172 -24.14 -13.51 9.73
N PRO A 173 -24.40 -12.22 9.52
CA PRO A 173 -24.14 -11.63 8.20
C PRO A 173 -22.67 -11.83 7.85
N PRO A 174 -22.35 -12.24 6.62
CA PRO A 174 -20.97 -12.43 6.18
C PRO A 174 -20.23 -11.11 6.37
N ARG A 175 -19.08 -11.15 7.05
CA ARG A 175 -18.17 -9.99 7.14
C ARG A 175 -17.90 -9.53 5.72
N GLN A 176 -18.31 -8.31 5.38
CA GLN A 176 -18.00 -7.69 4.09
C GLN A 176 -16.47 -7.63 3.98
N ARG A 177 -15.89 -8.55 3.23
CA ARG A 177 -14.52 -8.42 2.75
C ARG A 177 -14.57 -7.34 1.69
N TYR A 178 -13.94 -6.20 1.95
CA TYR A 178 -13.72 -5.19 0.92
C TYR A 178 -12.82 -5.83 -0.15
N GLN A 179 -13.45 -6.32 -1.20
CA GLN A 179 -12.76 -6.79 -2.39
C GLN A 179 -12.60 -5.59 -3.30
N VAL A 180 -11.37 -5.22 -3.59
CA VAL A 180 -11.08 -4.26 -4.66
C VAL A 180 -11.15 -5.06 -5.96
N GLU A 181 -12.30 -5.05 -6.61
CA GLU A 181 -12.45 -5.63 -7.94
C GLU A 181 -11.52 -4.90 -8.92
N GLY A 182 -10.94 -5.63 -9.86
CA GLY A 182 -10.09 -5.05 -10.90
C GLY A 182 -8.66 -4.68 -10.48
N PHE A 183 -8.21 -5.05 -9.28
CA PHE A 183 -6.82 -4.82 -8.86
C PHE A 183 -6.16 -6.12 -8.43
N SER A 184 -4.97 -6.39 -8.95
CA SER A 184 -4.11 -7.49 -8.50
C SER A 184 -2.72 -6.98 -8.13
N MET A 185 -2.04 -7.68 -7.22
CA MET A 185 -0.70 -7.29 -6.76
C MET A 185 0.18 -8.52 -6.61
N ASN A 186 1.46 -8.37 -7.00
CA ASN A 186 2.52 -9.36 -6.76
C ASN A 186 3.83 -8.64 -6.49
N LEU A 187 4.23 -8.55 -5.24
CA LEU A 187 5.44 -7.86 -4.81
C LEU A 187 6.40 -8.81 -4.11
N ASN A 188 7.66 -8.77 -4.51
CA ASN A 188 8.75 -9.38 -3.77
C ASN A 188 9.37 -8.34 -2.84
N ILE A 189 9.51 -8.68 -1.57
CA ILE A 189 10.05 -7.79 -0.54
C ILE A 189 11.26 -8.45 0.11
N ASP A 190 12.43 -7.86 -0.10
CA ASP A 190 13.66 -8.20 0.59
C ASP A 190 13.79 -7.38 1.86
N ILE A 191 13.99 -8.02 2.99
CA ILE A 191 14.12 -7.36 4.29
C ILE A 191 15.50 -7.66 4.84
N VAL A 192 16.29 -6.60 5.08
CA VAL A 192 17.62 -6.78 5.70
C VAL A 192 17.48 -7.22 7.16
N PRO A 193 18.44 -8.03 7.70
CA PRO A 193 18.35 -8.57 9.06
C PRO A 193 18.32 -7.52 10.19
N THR A 194 18.75 -6.29 9.89
CA THR A 194 18.79 -5.17 10.84
C THR A 194 17.47 -4.37 10.89
N ALA A 195 16.52 -4.66 9.99
CA ALA A 195 15.23 -4.01 10.01
C ALA A 195 14.42 -4.40 11.25
N GLN A 196 13.78 -3.41 11.86
CA GLN A 196 12.94 -3.60 13.04
C GLN A 196 11.47 -3.50 12.67
N LEU A 197 10.70 -4.47 13.13
CA LEU A 197 9.24 -4.47 13.08
C LEU A 197 8.69 -4.47 14.49
N GLN A 198 7.91 -3.46 14.83
CA GLN A 198 7.17 -3.41 16.09
C GLN A 198 5.68 -3.60 15.83
N VAL A 199 5.10 -4.58 16.50
CA VAL A 199 3.66 -4.85 16.45
C VAL A 199 3.06 -4.42 17.77
N LEU A 200 2.18 -3.44 17.70
CA LEU A 200 1.40 -2.98 18.85
C LEU A 200 0.09 -3.76 18.87
N LEU A 201 -0.15 -4.48 19.95
CA LEU A 201 -1.31 -5.34 20.11
C LEU A 201 -2.37 -4.64 20.96
N GLY A 202 -3.60 -4.64 20.47
CA GLY A 202 -4.73 -4.00 21.18
C GLY A 202 -4.89 -2.51 20.91
N THR A 203 -5.91 -1.92 21.51
CA THR A 203 -6.31 -0.51 21.30
C THR A 203 -5.45 0.47 22.08
N SER A 204 -4.91 0.06 23.24
CA SER A 204 -4.09 0.89 24.13
C SER A 204 -2.60 0.87 23.76
N GLY A 205 -2.14 -0.13 22.99
CA GLY A 205 -0.73 -0.31 22.67
C GLY A 205 0.14 -0.72 23.87
N GLU A 206 -0.49 -1.22 24.94
CA GLU A 206 0.21 -1.69 26.15
C GLU A 206 0.96 -3.00 25.92
N ASN A 207 0.49 -3.79 24.97
CA ASN A 207 1.17 -5.02 24.54
C ASN A 207 1.96 -4.74 23.26
N THR A 208 3.25 -5.01 23.31
CA THR A 208 4.15 -4.75 22.17
C THR A 208 5.01 -5.95 21.87
N GLY A 209 5.11 -6.28 20.60
CA GLY A 209 6.10 -7.24 20.09
C GLY A 209 7.11 -6.49 19.23
N THR A 210 8.38 -6.60 19.55
CA THR A 210 9.48 -6.07 18.73
C THR A 210 10.22 -7.24 18.11
N LEU A 211 10.35 -7.23 16.80
CA LEU A 211 11.07 -8.24 16.02
C LEU A 211 12.17 -7.57 15.21
N GLN A 212 13.35 -8.11 15.27
CA GLN A 212 14.45 -7.79 14.36
C GLN A 212 14.80 -9.03 13.57
N GLY A 213 14.88 -8.88 12.25
CA GLY A 213 15.14 -10.00 11.38
C GLY A 213 15.03 -9.61 9.91
N GLY A 214 15.24 -10.59 9.05
CA GLY A 214 15.20 -10.37 7.62
C GLY A 214 14.83 -11.60 6.82
N GLY A 215 14.66 -11.41 5.54
CA GLY A 215 14.31 -12.49 4.61
C GLY A 215 13.60 -11.97 3.38
N ASN A 216 13.08 -12.91 2.61
CA ASN A 216 12.40 -12.64 1.35
C ASN A 216 10.94 -13.04 1.48
N LEU A 217 10.07 -12.08 1.28
CA LEU A 217 8.63 -12.26 1.33
C LEU A 217 8.02 -11.94 -0.04
N ASN A 218 7.05 -12.74 -0.43
CA ASN A 218 6.20 -12.45 -1.58
C ASN A 218 4.79 -12.12 -1.09
N VAL A 219 4.31 -10.96 -1.49
CA VAL A 219 2.98 -10.44 -1.15
C VAL A 219 2.13 -10.45 -2.39
N GLN A 220 1.09 -11.27 -2.41
CA GLN A 220 0.14 -11.36 -3.50
C GLN A 220 -1.26 -10.92 -3.06
N TYR A 221 -1.92 -10.15 -3.90
CA TYR A 221 -3.35 -9.88 -3.78
C TYR A 221 -4.04 -10.26 -5.07
N ILE A 222 -5.04 -11.12 -4.97
CA ILE A 222 -5.85 -11.57 -6.11
C ILE A 222 -7.30 -11.30 -5.76
N PRO A 223 -8.07 -10.61 -6.62
CA PRO A 223 -9.51 -10.42 -6.43
C PRO A 223 -10.22 -11.75 -6.14
N GLY A 224 -11.09 -11.76 -5.16
CA GLY A 224 -11.81 -12.98 -4.75
C GLY A 224 -11.04 -13.92 -3.82
N THR A 225 -9.72 -13.97 -3.90
CA THR A 225 -8.88 -14.82 -3.03
C THR A 225 -8.33 -14.04 -1.83
N GLY A 226 -8.09 -12.73 -2.00
CA GLY A 226 -7.56 -11.83 -0.98
C GLY A 226 -6.04 -11.78 -0.92
N LEU A 227 -5.51 -11.34 0.22
CA LEU A 227 -4.08 -11.17 0.45
C LEU A 227 -3.44 -12.51 0.86
N ARG A 228 -2.34 -12.85 0.18
CA ARG A 228 -1.49 -14.00 0.49
C ARG A 228 -0.07 -13.52 0.75
N LEU A 229 0.52 -13.99 1.84
CA LEU A 229 1.93 -13.78 2.18
C LEU A 229 2.64 -15.12 2.14
N SER A 230 3.76 -15.19 1.47
CA SER A 230 4.63 -16.38 1.40
C SER A 230 6.10 -15.97 1.42
N GLY A 231 6.98 -16.91 1.73
CA GLY A 231 8.42 -16.67 1.77
C GLY A 231 9.06 -17.13 3.06
N LYS A 232 10.28 -16.64 3.33
CA LYS A 232 11.06 -16.97 4.52
C LYS A 232 11.44 -15.68 5.24
N TYR A 233 11.13 -15.60 6.52
CA TYR A 233 11.61 -14.55 7.42
C TYR A 233 12.35 -15.21 8.59
N THR A 234 13.57 -14.76 8.86
CA THR A 234 14.40 -15.24 9.96
C THR A 234 14.45 -14.18 11.03
N ILE A 235 13.95 -14.49 12.21
CA ILE A 235 14.02 -13.62 13.39
C ILE A 235 15.42 -13.75 13.98
N ALA A 236 16.16 -12.65 14.07
CA ALA A 236 17.45 -12.57 14.72
C ALA A 236 17.31 -12.30 16.21
N SER A 237 16.38 -11.44 16.59
CA SER A 237 16.02 -11.15 17.98
C SER A 237 14.57 -10.70 18.06
N GLY A 238 13.98 -10.83 19.24
CA GLY A 238 12.62 -10.37 19.50
C GLY A 238 12.35 -10.20 20.99
N GLU A 239 11.47 -9.29 21.30
CA GLU A 239 10.96 -9.02 22.63
C GLU A 239 9.45 -8.92 22.59
N LEU A 240 8.78 -9.53 23.56
CA LEU A 240 7.33 -9.46 23.73
C LEU A 240 7.05 -8.88 25.11
N ALA A 241 6.53 -7.66 25.16
CA ALA A 241 6.03 -7.05 26.39
C ALA A 241 4.51 -7.18 26.43
N MET A 242 4.00 -7.86 27.45
CA MET A 242 2.57 -8.08 27.66
C MET A 242 2.16 -7.56 29.04
N ASN A 243 1.16 -6.71 29.08
CA ASN A 243 0.49 -6.32 30.32
C ASN A 243 -0.67 -7.30 30.53
N ILE A 244 -0.47 -8.24 31.45
CA ILE A 244 -1.49 -9.20 31.84
C ILE A 244 -2.17 -8.64 33.08
N PRO A 245 -3.47 -8.23 33.03
CA PRO A 245 -4.17 -7.81 34.22
C PRO A 245 -4.23 -8.99 35.21
N LEU A 246 -3.59 -8.85 36.36
CA LEU A 246 -3.74 -9.80 37.46
C LEU A 246 -5.19 -9.77 37.89
N LEU A 247 -5.88 -10.89 37.75
CA LEU A 247 -7.17 -11.09 38.37
C LEU A 247 -6.95 -11.03 39.90
N HIS A 248 -7.40 -9.95 40.53
CA HIS A 248 -7.56 -9.96 41.98
C HIS A 248 -8.73 -10.91 42.31
N VAL A 249 -8.40 -12.07 42.82
CA VAL A 249 -9.34 -13.02 43.41
C VAL A 249 -9.75 -12.52 44.80
#